data_e646fe1664095b907295e4ef546fab61
#
_entry.id   e646fe1664095b907295e4ef546fab61
#
_cell.length_a   1.000
_cell.length_b   1.000
_cell.length_c   1.000
_cell.angle_alpha   90.00
_cell.angle_beta   90.00
_cell.angle_gamma   90.00
#
_symmetry.space_group_name_H-M   'P 1'
#
loop_
_entity.id
_entity.type
_entity.pdbx_description
1 polymer ?
#
loop_
_entity_poly.entity_id
_entity_poly.type
_entity_poly.pdbx_seq_one_letter_code
_entity_poly.pdbx_strand_id
1 'polypeptide(L)'
;CIRDRNVCAEEVDTLKIVDVEEVLIIAAPKENRKLRELPNAVTLLSQQDMQAAQVNSIKNLTALVPNIFIPDYGSRLTSAVYIRGIGSRINTPSVGLYVDNIPYIDKSAFDFNYSDIERIDVLRGPQGTLYGRNAMGGLIKVHTKSPFSYQGTDFRIGAGTHNQYNTSVTHYHRMNERFAFSAGGFYEYEGGFFRNAALNNKKVDKGQSAGGRIRAIYLPNDNWKLDFNV
;
A
#
# COMPACT_ATOMS: atom_id res chain seq x y z
N CYS A 1 -26.59 68.78 9.36
CA CYS A 1 -26.36 67.63 10.30
C CYS A 1 -26.33 66.36 9.50
N ILE A 2 -25.14 65.88 9.23
CA ILE A 2 -24.89 64.59 8.58
C ILE A 2 -24.36 63.69 9.69
N ARG A 3 -25.09 62.67 9.99
CA ARG A 3 -24.81 61.71 11.02
C ARG A 3 -24.03 60.57 10.40
N ASP A 4 -22.75 60.50 10.69
CA ASP A 4 -21.87 59.41 10.29
C ASP A 4 -22.37 58.08 10.84
N ARG A 5 -22.68 57.16 9.95
CA ARG A 5 -22.84 55.74 10.27
C ARG A 5 -21.46 55.11 10.23
N ASN A 6 -20.98 54.72 11.39
CA ASN A 6 -19.86 53.77 11.50
C ASN A 6 -20.28 52.46 10.85
N VAL A 7 -19.75 52.19 9.69
CA VAL A 7 -19.77 50.86 9.10
C VAL A 7 -18.67 50.08 9.84
N CYS A 8 -19.09 49.23 10.77
CA CYS A 8 -18.23 48.19 11.28
C CYS A 8 -17.77 47.34 10.10
N ALA A 9 -16.50 47.39 9.80
CA ALA A 9 -15.88 46.39 8.94
C ALA A 9 -16.06 45.04 9.60
N GLU A 10 -16.86 44.19 9.01
CA GLU A 10 -16.95 42.77 9.31
C GLU A 10 -15.55 42.18 9.18
N GLU A 11 -14.99 41.69 10.28
CA GLU A 11 -13.74 40.93 10.25
C GLU A 11 -13.95 39.82 9.23
N VAL A 12 -13.24 39.92 8.12
CA VAL A 12 -13.09 38.81 7.18
C VAL A 12 -12.47 37.69 7.96
N ASP A 13 -13.29 36.71 8.26
CA ASP A 13 -12.91 35.47 8.91
C ASP A 13 -11.71 34.92 8.13
N THR A 14 -10.52 35.14 8.67
CA THR A 14 -9.29 34.61 8.09
C THR A 14 -9.50 33.10 8.02
N LEU A 15 -9.70 32.60 6.82
CA LEU A 15 -9.71 31.20 6.51
C LEU A 15 -8.68 30.53 7.40
N LYS A 16 -9.12 29.77 8.38
CA LYS A 16 -8.27 28.85 9.14
C LYS A 16 -7.59 28.01 8.08
N ILE A 17 -6.35 28.36 7.77
CA ILE A 17 -5.47 27.47 7.03
C ILE A 17 -5.37 26.26 7.95
N VAL A 18 -6.15 25.23 7.66
CA VAL A 18 -5.96 23.91 8.25
C VAL A 18 -4.57 23.52 7.77
N ASP A 19 -3.62 23.62 8.68
CA ASP A 19 -2.28 23.11 8.44
C ASP A 19 -2.44 21.60 8.21
N VAL A 20 -2.51 21.21 6.95
CA VAL A 20 -2.57 19.82 6.55
C VAL A 20 -1.26 19.25 7.03
N GLU A 21 -1.30 18.37 8.01
CA GLU A 21 -0.12 17.69 8.55
C GLU A 21 0.76 17.27 7.38
N GLU A 22 1.95 17.83 7.36
CA GLU A 22 2.88 17.68 6.26
C GLU A 22 3.30 16.21 6.20
N VAL A 23 2.72 15.47 5.24
CA VAL A 23 2.98 14.05 5.09
C VAL A 23 4.42 13.87 4.66
N LEU A 24 5.26 13.45 5.59
CA LEU A 24 6.64 13.06 5.33
C LEU A 24 6.65 11.74 4.56
N ILE A 25 7.08 11.78 3.30
CA ILE A 25 7.44 10.57 2.59
C ILE A 25 8.76 10.09 3.16
N ILE A 26 8.71 9.02 3.92
CA ILE A 26 9.91 8.29 4.31
C ILE A 26 10.39 7.52 3.07
N ALA A 27 11.03 8.24 2.15
CA ALA A 27 11.88 7.62 1.14
C ALA A 27 12.99 6.85 1.88
N ALA A 28 13.69 5.91 1.24
CA ALA A 28 14.75 5.10 1.86
C ALA A 28 15.58 5.88 2.91
N PRO A 29 16.27 5.23 3.86
CA PRO A 29 16.88 5.90 5.03
C PRO A 29 17.78 7.10 4.76
N LYS A 30 17.95 7.47 3.50
CA LYS A 30 18.74 8.64 3.05
C LYS A 30 17.92 9.89 2.70
N GLU A 31 16.58 9.82 2.63
CA GLU A 31 15.79 10.98 2.17
C GLU A 31 14.45 11.12 2.91
N ASN A 32 14.46 11.93 3.96
CA ASN A 32 13.25 12.56 4.49
C ASN A 32 13.01 13.84 3.69
N ARG A 33 12.34 13.77 2.55
CA ARG A 33 11.95 14.95 1.77
C ARG A 33 10.43 15.16 1.89
N LYS A 34 10.06 16.43 2.00
CA LYS A 34 8.66 16.83 1.95
C LYS A 34 8.08 16.52 0.58
N LEU A 35 6.82 16.13 0.52
CA LEU A 35 6.12 15.82 -0.73
C LEU A 35 6.27 16.91 -1.80
N ARG A 36 6.27 18.18 -1.37
CA ARG A 36 6.45 19.35 -2.24
C ARG A 36 7.83 19.45 -2.90
N GLU A 37 8.84 18.83 -2.30
CA GLU A 37 10.24 18.94 -2.74
C GLU A 37 10.61 17.82 -3.70
N LEU A 38 9.73 16.84 -3.89
CA LEU A 38 9.97 15.75 -4.80
C LEU A 38 9.69 16.19 -6.24
N PRO A 39 10.67 16.07 -7.16
CA PRO A 39 10.49 16.41 -8.56
C PRO A 39 9.55 15.43 -9.30
N ASN A 40 9.13 14.37 -8.65
CA ASN A 40 8.35 13.29 -9.23
C ASN A 40 6.88 13.36 -8.81
N ALA A 41 6.00 12.91 -9.70
CA ALA A 41 4.59 12.77 -9.38
C ALA A 41 4.41 11.59 -8.41
N VAL A 42 3.96 11.89 -7.20
CA VAL A 42 3.71 10.90 -6.15
C VAL A 42 2.22 10.84 -5.85
N THR A 43 1.71 9.65 -5.63
CA THR A 43 0.37 9.43 -5.08
C THR A 43 0.51 8.66 -3.78
N LEU A 44 -0.04 9.22 -2.72
CA LEU A 44 -0.10 8.60 -1.40
C LEU A 44 -1.50 8.06 -1.20
N LEU A 45 -1.59 6.81 -0.79
CA LEU A 45 -2.83 6.17 -0.42
C LEU A 45 -2.76 5.83 1.07
N SER A 46 -3.56 6.50 1.86
CA SER A 46 -3.70 6.22 3.28
C SER A 46 -4.50 4.93 3.52
N GLN A 47 -4.45 4.42 4.74
CA GLN A 47 -5.27 3.27 5.12
C GLN A 47 -6.77 3.56 4.94
N GLN A 48 -7.20 4.79 5.21
CA GLN A 48 -8.59 5.19 5.04
C GLN A 48 -9.03 5.16 3.58
N ASP A 49 -8.19 5.68 2.68
CA ASP A 49 -8.47 5.66 1.24
C ASP A 49 -8.59 4.22 0.72
N MET A 50 -7.67 3.36 1.16
CA MET A 50 -7.68 1.95 0.76
C MET A 50 -8.91 1.20 1.29
N GLN A 51 -9.33 1.49 2.52
CA GLN A 51 -10.54 0.89 3.10
C GLN A 51 -11.80 1.38 2.41
N ALA A 52 -11.92 2.69 2.15
CA ALA A 52 -13.05 3.28 1.46
C ALA A 52 -13.21 2.72 0.03
N ALA A 53 -12.08 2.47 -0.64
CA ALA A 53 -12.06 1.92 -1.98
C ALA A 53 -11.99 0.37 -2.02
N GLN A 54 -12.08 -0.30 -0.86
CA GLN A 54 -11.99 -1.76 -0.72
C GLN A 54 -10.77 -2.37 -1.43
N VAL A 55 -9.62 -1.72 -1.32
CA VAL A 55 -8.35 -2.21 -1.88
C VAL A 55 -7.85 -3.38 -1.05
N ASN A 56 -7.97 -4.58 -1.58
CA ASN A 56 -7.48 -5.80 -0.95
C ASN A 56 -6.16 -6.29 -1.54
N SER A 57 -5.84 -5.83 -2.75
CA SER A 57 -4.64 -6.24 -3.49
C SER A 57 -3.98 -5.04 -4.17
N ILE A 58 -2.69 -5.12 -4.39
CA ILE A 58 -1.94 -4.11 -5.18
C ILE A 58 -2.54 -3.95 -6.59
N LYS A 59 -3.14 -4.99 -7.17
CA LYS A 59 -3.82 -4.92 -8.48
C LYS A 59 -4.93 -3.87 -8.51
N ASN A 60 -5.61 -3.67 -7.39
CA ASN A 60 -6.71 -2.70 -7.28
C ASN A 60 -6.21 -1.23 -7.35
N LEU A 61 -4.91 -0.99 -7.23
CA LEU A 61 -4.32 0.34 -7.40
C LEU A 61 -4.57 0.93 -8.78
N THR A 62 -4.80 0.10 -9.80
CA THR A 62 -5.16 0.56 -11.15
C THR A 62 -6.38 1.48 -11.16
N ALA A 63 -7.34 1.26 -10.26
CA ALA A 63 -8.55 2.07 -10.16
C ALA A 63 -8.35 3.40 -9.44
N LEU A 64 -7.32 3.50 -8.58
CA LEU A 64 -7.12 4.65 -7.70
C LEU A 64 -5.99 5.57 -8.16
N VAL A 65 -4.96 4.99 -8.74
CA VAL A 65 -3.75 5.74 -9.10
C VAL A 65 -3.73 6.02 -10.59
N PRO A 66 -3.69 7.28 -11.01
CA PRO A 66 -3.65 7.62 -12.43
C PRO A 66 -2.34 7.15 -13.07
N ASN A 67 -2.42 6.71 -14.32
CA ASN A 67 -1.29 6.22 -15.12
C ASN A 67 -0.60 4.95 -14.56
N ILE A 68 -1.26 4.21 -13.70
CA ILE A 68 -0.91 2.83 -13.36
C ILE A 68 -1.84 1.87 -14.11
N PHE A 69 -1.27 0.78 -14.58
CA PHE A 69 -2.02 -0.33 -15.16
C PHE A 69 -1.40 -1.65 -14.71
N ILE A 70 -2.19 -2.46 -14.03
CA ILE A 70 -1.79 -3.78 -13.54
C ILE A 70 -2.79 -4.79 -14.08
N PRO A 71 -2.52 -5.38 -15.27
CA PRO A 71 -3.41 -6.36 -15.87
C PRO A 71 -3.39 -7.66 -15.07
N ASP A 72 -4.55 -8.27 -14.96
CA ASP A 72 -4.67 -9.62 -14.44
C ASP A 72 -4.62 -10.62 -15.60
N TYR A 73 -3.60 -11.46 -15.59
CA TYR A 73 -3.42 -12.54 -16.58
C TYR A 73 -3.93 -13.89 -16.07
N GLY A 74 -4.62 -13.91 -14.92
CA GLY A 74 -5.10 -15.15 -14.30
C GLY A 74 -4.01 -16.00 -13.65
N SER A 75 -2.80 -15.48 -13.55
CA SER A 75 -1.68 -16.16 -12.90
C SER A 75 -0.85 -15.20 -12.07
N ARG A 76 -0.50 -15.58 -10.86
CA ARG A 76 0.38 -14.80 -9.97
C ARG A 76 1.79 -14.65 -10.51
N LEU A 77 2.28 -15.67 -11.21
CA LEU A 77 3.64 -15.68 -11.75
C LEU A 77 3.84 -14.68 -12.90
N THR A 78 2.76 -14.21 -13.51
CA THR A 78 2.81 -13.33 -14.68
C THR A 78 2.36 -11.91 -14.38
N SER A 79 2.31 -11.51 -13.13
CA SER A 79 1.97 -10.14 -12.75
C SER A 79 2.91 -9.14 -13.42
N ALA A 80 2.33 -8.12 -14.03
CA ALA A 80 3.06 -7.04 -14.68
C ALA A 80 2.50 -5.71 -14.20
N VAL A 81 3.39 -4.76 -13.91
CA VAL A 81 3.01 -3.41 -13.51
C VAL A 81 3.54 -2.43 -14.54
N TYR A 82 2.66 -1.58 -15.02
CA TYR A 82 2.96 -0.51 -15.95
C TYR A 82 2.69 0.83 -15.30
N ILE A 83 3.65 1.73 -15.34
CA ILE A 83 3.49 3.12 -14.94
C ILE A 83 3.82 3.99 -16.16
N ARG A 84 2.87 4.83 -16.57
CA ARG A 84 3.02 5.68 -17.77
C ARG A 84 3.37 4.88 -19.04
N GLY A 85 2.86 3.65 -19.13
CA GLY A 85 3.17 2.74 -20.24
C GLY A 85 4.51 2.01 -20.13
N ILE A 86 5.37 2.35 -19.17
CA ILE A 86 6.64 1.67 -18.94
C ILE A 86 6.40 0.49 -18.00
N GLY A 87 6.60 -0.70 -18.48
CA GLY A 87 6.41 -1.94 -17.73
C GLY A 87 7.07 -3.11 -18.44
N SER A 88 7.08 -4.28 -17.82
CA SER A 88 7.61 -5.50 -18.38
C SER A 88 6.74 -6.69 -18.05
N ARG A 89 6.24 -7.38 -19.06
CA ARG A 89 5.51 -8.64 -18.91
C ARG A 89 6.46 -9.83 -18.74
N ILE A 90 7.57 -9.79 -19.48
CA ILE A 90 8.58 -10.85 -19.52
C ILE A 90 9.83 -10.32 -18.83
N ASN A 91 10.64 -11.18 -18.28
CA ASN A 91 11.87 -10.83 -17.55
C ASN A 91 11.63 -10.06 -16.24
N THR A 92 12.61 -9.26 -15.87
CA THR A 92 12.60 -8.48 -14.63
C THR A 92 11.57 -7.35 -14.66
N PRO A 93 10.93 -7.00 -13.55
CA PRO A 93 9.98 -5.89 -13.50
C PRO A 93 10.69 -4.56 -13.81
N SER A 94 9.98 -3.65 -14.48
CA SER A 94 10.46 -2.28 -14.74
C SER A 94 9.98 -1.29 -13.68
N VAL A 95 9.08 -1.72 -12.82
CA VAL A 95 8.56 -0.98 -11.66
C VAL A 95 9.01 -1.72 -10.40
N GLY A 96 9.63 -1.01 -9.48
CA GLY A 96 10.09 -1.59 -8.23
C GLY A 96 8.96 -1.74 -7.21
N LEU A 97 8.99 -2.81 -6.44
CA LEU A 97 8.16 -2.99 -5.26
C LEU A 97 9.06 -3.03 -4.02
N TYR A 98 8.73 -2.20 -3.07
CA TYR A 98 9.40 -2.16 -1.76
C TYR A 98 8.35 -2.32 -0.66
N VAL A 99 8.61 -3.22 0.26
CA VAL A 99 7.79 -3.39 1.45
C VAL A 99 8.68 -3.13 2.66
N ASP A 100 8.33 -2.11 3.44
CA ASP A 100 9.11 -1.65 4.59
C ASP A 100 10.61 -1.41 4.25
N ASN A 101 10.87 -0.82 3.07
CA ASN A 101 12.19 -0.56 2.49
C ASN A 101 12.97 -1.79 2.01
N ILE A 102 12.39 -2.98 2.04
CA ILE A 102 12.98 -4.21 1.49
C ILE A 102 12.52 -4.35 0.02
N PRO A 103 13.46 -4.45 -0.95
CA PRO A 103 13.11 -4.63 -2.35
C PRO A 103 12.61 -6.05 -2.63
N TYR A 104 11.46 -6.14 -3.27
CA TYR A 104 10.94 -7.39 -3.81
C TYR A 104 11.27 -7.47 -5.30
N ILE A 105 12.04 -8.47 -5.68
CA ILE A 105 12.58 -8.61 -7.04
C ILE A 105 11.65 -9.45 -7.90
N ASP A 106 10.89 -10.35 -7.30
CA ASP A 106 10.01 -11.26 -8.00
C ASP A 106 8.68 -10.59 -8.37
N LYS A 107 8.19 -10.87 -9.58
CA LYS A 107 6.90 -10.37 -10.06
C LYS A 107 5.71 -10.95 -9.28
N SER A 108 5.84 -12.14 -8.76
CA SER A 108 4.79 -12.77 -7.95
C SER A 108 4.47 -11.96 -6.69
N ALA A 109 5.43 -11.19 -6.20
CA ALA A 109 5.23 -10.32 -5.03
C ALA A 109 4.21 -9.18 -5.25
N PHE A 110 3.90 -8.82 -6.50
CA PHE A 110 2.87 -7.84 -6.81
C PHE A 110 1.43 -8.38 -6.65
N ASP A 111 1.27 -9.66 -6.45
CA ASP A 111 -0.02 -10.32 -6.28
C ASP A 111 -0.29 -10.76 -4.83
N PHE A 112 0.39 -10.18 -3.87
CA PHE A 112 0.12 -10.43 -2.45
C PHE A 112 -0.94 -9.51 -1.88
N ASN A 113 -1.77 -10.07 -1.03
CA ASN A 113 -2.67 -9.34 -0.16
C ASN A 113 -1.96 -8.99 1.13
N TYR A 114 -1.75 -7.71 1.35
CA TYR A 114 -1.19 -7.20 2.59
C TYR A 114 -2.32 -6.78 3.52
N SER A 115 -2.51 -7.51 4.60
CA SER A 115 -3.58 -7.22 5.57
C SER A 115 -3.24 -6.07 6.54
N ASP A 116 -1.98 -5.74 6.64
CA ASP A 116 -1.41 -4.83 7.64
C ASP A 116 -0.85 -3.53 7.05
N ILE A 117 -1.37 -3.12 5.88
CA ILE A 117 -0.91 -1.90 5.22
C ILE A 117 -1.34 -0.67 6.02
N GLU A 118 -0.37 0.20 6.28
CA GLU A 118 -0.59 1.54 6.80
C GLU A 118 -0.74 2.56 5.66
N ARG A 119 0.17 2.48 4.67
CA ARG A 119 0.23 3.43 3.56
C ARG A 119 0.88 2.79 2.33
N ILE A 120 0.44 3.22 1.16
CA ILE A 120 1.10 2.91 -0.12
C ILE A 120 1.53 4.21 -0.78
N ASP A 121 2.81 4.30 -1.11
CA ASP A 121 3.38 5.42 -1.86
C ASP A 121 3.69 4.96 -3.28
N VAL A 122 3.12 5.63 -4.26
CA VAL A 122 3.36 5.34 -5.67
C VAL A 122 4.13 6.50 -6.30
N LEU A 123 5.39 6.25 -6.61
CA LEU A 123 6.28 7.20 -7.27
C LEU A 123 6.25 6.92 -8.77
N ARG A 124 5.75 7.87 -9.55
CA ARG A 124 5.58 7.72 -11.00
C ARG A 124 6.68 8.44 -11.76
N GLY A 125 7.57 7.68 -12.34
CA GLY A 125 8.72 8.16 -13.09
C GLY A 125 10.01 7.46 -12.67
N PRO A 126 11.11 7.64 -13.42
CA PRO A 126 12.35 6.94 -13.18
C PRO A 126 12.95 7.25 -11.82
N GLN A 127 13.28 6.23 -11.07
CA GLN A 127 13.88 6.28 -9.73
C GLN A 127 15.20 5.52 -9.65
N GLY A 128 15.82 5.22 -10.79
CA GLY A 128 17.01 4.37 -10.87
C GLY A 128 18.22 4.88 -10.11
N THR A 129 18.36 6.20 -9.95
CA THR A 129 19.49 6.81 -9.22
C THR A 129 19.51 6.48 -7.72
N LEU A 130 18.32 6.33 -7.11
CA LEU A 130 18.20 6.07 -5.67
C LEU A 130 17.96 4.59 -5.38
N TYR A 131 17.16 3.94 -6.22
CA TYR A 131 16.67 2.58 -5.99
C TYR A 131 17.31 1.53 -6.91
N GLY A 132 18.16 1.96 -7.84
CA GLY A 132 18.91 1.08 -8.71
C GLY A 132 18.02 0.39 -9.76
N ARG A 133 18.20 -0.94 -9.91
CA ARG A 133 17.48 -1.72 -10.93
C ARG A 133 15.97 -1.78 -10.66
N ASN A 134 15.21 -2.07 -11.71
CA ASN A 134 13.74 -2.25 -11.66
C ASN A 134 12.95 -0.99 -11.29
N ALA A 135 13.53 0.20 -11.42
CA ALA A 135 12.90 1.46 -11.08
C ALA A 135 12.84 2.44 -12.27
N MET A 136 12.71 1.92 -13.50
CA MET A 136 12.63 2.75 -14.71
C MET A 136 11.26 3.41 -14.88
N GLY A 137 10.18 2.68 -14.67
CA GLY A 137 8.81 3.19 -14.79
C GLY A 137 8.35 3.92 -13.55
N GLY A 138 8.85 3.51 -12.39
CA GLY A 138 8.46 4.04 -11.09
C GLY A 138 8.70 3.06 -9.96
N LEU A 139 8.10 3.37 -8.83
CA LEU A 139 8.26 2.62 -7.59
C LEU A 139 6.94 2.55 -6.83
N ILE A 140 6.63 1.39 -6.29
CA ILE A 140 5.54 1.18 -5.34
C ILE A 140 6.18 0.85 -4.00
N LYS A 141 5.89 1.67 -2.98
CA LYS A 141 6.34 1.43 -1.61
C LYS A 141 5.14 1.12 -0.74
N VAL A 142 5.17 -0.02 -0.12
CA VAL A 142 4.18 -0.45 0.85
C VAL A 142 4.76 -0.28 2.25
N HIS A 143 4.10 0.47 3.07
CA HIS A 143 4.43 0.64 4.48
C HIS A 143 3.44 -0.14 5.31
N THR A 144 3.92 -1.02 6.16
CA THR A 144 3.08 -1.77 7.08
C THR A 144 3.06 -1.11 8.45
N LYS A 145 1.99 -1.36 9.20
CA LYS A 145 1.85 -0.81 10.54
C LYS A 145 2.99 -1.25 11.44
N SER A 146 3.56 -0.29 12.15
CA SER A 146 4.60 -0.58 13.13
C SER A 146 3.99 -1.07 14.44
N PRO A 147 4.44 -2.20 14.99
CA PRO A 147 3.97 -2.68 16.30
C PRO A 147 4.40 -1.79 17.48
N PHE A 148 5.27 -0.80 17.25
CA PHE A 148 5.60 0.21 18.27
C PHE A 148 4.56 1.33 18.32
N SER A 149 4.03 1.75 17.17
CA SER A 149 3.07 2.86 17.08
C SER A 149 1.62 2.38 17.22
N TYR A 150 1.34 1.16 16.81
CA TYR A 150 0.00 0.59 16.86
C TYR A 150 -0.01 -0.70 17.70
N GLN A 151 -1.00 -0.80 18.61
CA GLN A 151 -1.21 -1.97 19.46
C GLN A 151 -2.66 -2.40 19.36
N GLY A 152 -2.89 -3.70 19.28
CA GLY A 152 -4.22 -4.26 19.19
C GLY A 152 -4.32 -5.42 18.23
N THR A 153 -5.54 -5.82 17.93
CA THR A 153 -5.83 -6.87 16.96
C THR A 153 -6.72 -6.32 15.88
N ASP A 154 -6.24 -6.31 14.67
CA ASP A 154 -7.03 -6.01 13.49
C ASP A 154 -7.66 -7.30 12.98
N PHE A 155 -8.99 -7.29 12.88
CA PHE A 155 -9.75 -8.41 12.34
C PHE A 155 -10.61 -7.92 11.19
N ARG A 156 -10.56 -8.61 10.06
CA ARG A 156 -11.35 -8.30 8.88
C ARG A 156 -12.01 -9.55 8.34
N ILE A 157 -13.30 -9.47 8.08
CA ILE A 157 -14.05 -10.48 7.35
C ILE A 157 -14.77 -9.78 6.21
N GLY A 158 -14.71 -10.37 5.03
CA GLY A 158 -15.50 -9.96 3.87
C GLY A 158 -16.15 -11.16 3.22
N ALA A 159 -17.34 -10.93 2.72
CA ALA A 159 -18.07 -11.90 1.90
C ALA A 159 -18.62 -11.17 0.68
N GLY A 160 -18.51 -11.80 -0.47
CA GLY A 160 -18.96 -11.26 -1.75
C GLY A 160 -19.80 -12.24 -2.55
N THR A 161 -20.35 -11.74 -3.63
CA THR A 161 -21.05 -12.56 -4.63
C THR A 161 -20.10 -13.60 -5.22
N HIS A 162 -20.64 -14.66 -5.82
CA HIS A 162 -19.86 -15.75 -6.44
C HIS A 162 -18.98 -16.55 -5.45
N ASN A 163 -19.38 -16.61 -4.19
CA ASN A 163 -18.68 -17.32 -3.12
C ASN A 163 -17.26 -16.76 -2.91
N GLN A 164 -17.15 -15.45 -2.84
CA GLN A 164 -15.91 -14.79 -2.43
C GLN A 164 -15.91 -14.62 -0.92
N TYR A 165 -14.84 -15.07 -0.28
CA TYR A 165 -14.61 -14.91 1.15
C TYR A 165 -13.20 -14.44 1.39
N ASN A 166 -13.04 -13.41 2.20
CA ASN A 166 -11.76 -12.97 2.67
C ASN A 166 -11.77 -12.83 4.19
N THR A 167 -10.72 -13.28 4.82
CA THR A 167 -10.54 -13.18 6.27
C THR A 167 -9.09 -12.84 6.53
N SER A 168 -8.85 -11.86 7.39
CA SER A 168 -7.52 -11.58 7.88
C SER A 168 -7.55 -11.22 9.35
N VAL A 169 -6.51 -11.61 10.07
CA VAL A 169 -6.28 -11.26 11.45
C VAL A 169 -4.82 -10.88 11.62
N THR A 170 -4.55 -9.79 12.29
CA THR A 170 -3.19 -9.37 12.62
C THR A 170 -3.17 -8.80 14.03
N HIS A 171 -2.33 -9.35 14.86
CA HIS A 171 -2.12 -8.93 16.23
C HIS A 171 -0.81 -8.17 16.36
N TYR A 172 -0.85 -7.00 17.03
CA TYR A 172 0.29 -6.14 17.29
C TYR A 172 0.49 -6.02 18.78
N HIS A 173 1.68 -6.31 19.23
CA HIS A 173 2.01 -6.26 20.65
C HIS A 173 3.38 -5.62 20.88
N ARG A 174 3.41 -4.65 21.76
CA ARG A 174 4.64 -4.04 22.26
C ARG A 174 4.91 -4.59 23.66
N MET A 175 5.95 -5.43 23.78
CA MET A 175 6.34 -6.01 25.06
C MET A 175 7.03 -5.01 25.97
N ASN A 176 7.89 -4.17 25.38
CA ASN A 176 8.61 -3.12 26.12
C ASN A 176 9.05 -2.00 25.16
N GLU A 177 9.80 -1.01 25.65
CA GLU A 177 10.29 0.11 24.83
C GLU A 177 11.29 -0.31 23.74
N ARG A 178 11.84 -1.51 23.86
CA ARG A 178 12.90 -2.02 22.95
C ARG A 178 12.46 -3.16 22.07
N PHE A 179 11.34 -3.81 22.39
CA PHE A 179 10.86 -4.97 21.63
C PHE A 179 9.35 -4.92 21.37
N ALA A 180 9.00 -5.05 20.10
CA ALA A 180 7.63 -5.16 19.66
C ALA A 180 7.53 -6.17 18.51
N PHE A 181 6.38 -6.84 18.41
CA PHE A 181 6.14 -7.78 17.33
C PHE A 181 4.72 -7.66 16.80
N SER A 182 4.55 -8.11 15.57
CA SER A 182 3.23 -8.35 14.99
C SER A 182 3.21 -9.74 14.35
N ALA A 183 2.08 -10.40 14.45
CA ALA A 183 1.83 -11.68 13.80
C ALA A 183 0.43 -11.67 13.20
N GLY A 184 0.32 -12.07 11.96
CA GLY A 184 -0.95 -12.05 11.25
C GLY A 184 -1.04 -13.15 10.21
N GLY A 185 -2.27 -13.40 9.78
CA GLY A 185 -2.56 -14.33 8.70
C GLY A 185 -3.79 -13.90 7.93
N PHE A 186 -3.88 -14.36 6.70
CA PHE A 186 -5.05 -14.14 5.86
C PHE A 186 -5.44 -15.43 5.15
N TYR A 187 -6.70 -15.50 4.82
CA TYR A 187 -7.27 -16.53 3.97
C TYR A 187 -8.25 -15.86 3.00
N GLU A 188 -8.13 -16.22 1.74
CA GLU A 188 -8.98 -15.73 0.67
C GLU A 188 -9.45 -16.88 -0.20
N TYR A 189 -10.71 -16.87 -0.53
CA TYR A 189 -11.35 -17.86 -1.41
C TYR A 189 -12.19 -17.14 -2.45
N GLU A 190 -11.98 -17.50 -3.71
CA GLU A 190 -12.76 -17.04 -4.86
C GLU A 190 -13.44 -18.21 -5.53
N GLY A 191 -14.75 -18.19 -5.56
CA GLY A 191 -15.55 -19.28 -6.11
C GLY A 191 -15.60 -19.32 -7.65
N GLY A 192 -15.04 -18.34 -8.34
CA GLY A 192 -14.93 -18.22 -9.79
C GLY A 192 -16.25 -17.86 -10.50
N PHE A 193 -16.09 -17.34 -11.71
CA PHE A 193 -17.18 -16.88 -12.58
C PHE A 193 -17.35 -17.74 -13.82
N PHE A 194 -16.24 -18.20 -14.41
CA PHE A 194 -16.23 -18.86 -15.71
C PHE A 194 -16.55 -20.34 -15.58
N ARG A 195 -17.47 -20.80 -16.42
CA ARG A 195 -17.84 -22.21 -16.51
C ARG A 195 -17.30 -22.78 -17.83
N ASN A 196 -16.65 -23.91 -17.74
CA ASN A 196 -16.17 -24.61 -18.93
C ASN A 196 -17.20 -25.66 -19.36
N ALA A 197 -17.76 -25.49 -20.55
CA ALA A 197 -18.75 -26.41 -21.11
C ALA A 197 -18.17 -27.82 -21.37
N ALA A 198 -16.89 -27.92 -21.70
CA ALA A 198 -16.23 -29.22 -21.94
C ALA A 198 -15.97 -29.98 -20.62
N LEU A 199 -16.01 -29.33 -19.48
CA LEU A 199 -15.76 -29.91 -18.16
C LEU A 199 -17.08 -29.99 -17.32
N ASN A 200 -18.20 -30.35 -17.94
CA ASN A 200 -19.51 -30.42 -17.28
C ASN A 200 -19.89 -29.14 -16.50
N ASN A 201 -19.66 -27.99 -17.10
CA ASN A 201 -19.95 -26.69 -16.49
C ASN A 201 -19.23 -26.43 -15.15
N LYS A 202 -18.10 -27.10 -14.89
CA LYS A 202 -17.28 -26.81 -13.72
C LYS A 202 -16.68 -25.41 -13.83
N LYS A 203 -16.66 -24.70 -12.71
CA LYS A 203 -15.97 -23.40 -12.62
C LYS A 203 -14.46 -23.64 -12.68
N VAL A 204 -13.76 -22.94 -13.57
CA VAL A 204 -12.34 -23.15 -13.85
C VAL A 204 -11.42 -22.10 -13.24
N ASP A 205 -11.99 -20.98 -12.81
CA ASP A 205 -11.31 -19.82 -12.25
C ASP A 205 -11.45 -19.73 -10.72
N LYS A 206 -11.61 -20.85 -10.05
CA LYS A 206 -11.58 -20.92 -8.59
C LYS A 206 -10.17 -20.65 -8.09
N GLY A 207 -10.07 -19.78 -7.11
CA GLY A 207 -8.81 -19.46 -6.43
C GLY A 207 -8.92 -19.62 -4.92
N GLN A 208 -7.83 -20.00 -4.30
CA GLN A 208 -7.67 -19.89 -2.86
C GLN A 208 -6.26 -19.44 -2.54
N SER A 209 -6.13 -18.58 -1.57
CA SER A 209 -4.84 -18.16 -1.05
C SER A 209 -4.86 -18.05 0.47
N ALA A 210 -3.78 -18.45 1.07
CA ALA A 210 -3.56 -18.28 2.49
C ALA A 210 -2.10 -17.89 2.72
N GLY A 211 -1.88 -17.04 3.68
CA GLY A 211 -0.54 -16.62 4.04
C GLY A 211 -0.50 -16.12 5.47
N GLY A 212 0.71 -16.02 5.97
CA GLY A 212 0.97 -15.46 7.28
C GLY A 212 2.20 -14.57 7.23
N ARG A 213 2.27 -13.62 8.13
CA ARG A 213 3.38 -12.71 8.28
C ARG A 213 3.72 -12.53 9.75
N ILE A 214 5.00 -12.55 10.05
CA ILE A 214 5.52 -12.25 11.37
C ILE A 214 6.56 -11.15 11.21
N ARG A 215 6.43 -10.11 11.99
CA ARG A 215 7.42 -9.02 12.08
C ARG A 215 7.82 -8.82 13.52
N ALA A 216 9.11 -8.75 13.78
CA ALA A 216 9.66 -8.46 15.10
C ALA A 216 10.68 -7.32 14.99
N ILE A 217 10.53 -6.29 15.80
CA ILE A 217 11.42 -5.15 15.83
C ILE A 217 12.10 -5.12 17.21
N TYR A 218 13.42 -5.09 17.18
CA TYR A 218 14.24 -5.00 18.38
C TYR A 218 15.21 -3.81 18.31
N LEU A 219 15.18 -2.99 19.34
CA LEU A 219 16.03 -1.80 19.51
C LEU A 219 17.05 -2.04 20.63
N PRO A 220 18.23 -2.64 20.32
CA PRO A 220 19.24 -2.89 21.36
C PRO A 220 19.72 -1.58 22.02
N ASN A 221 19.89 -0.55 21.22
CA ASN A 221 20.32 0.80 21.63
C ASN A 221 19.56 1.82 20.74
N ASP A 222 19.66 3.10 21.07
CA ASP A 222 19.05 4.20 20.31
C ASP A 222 19.59 4.31 18.87
N ASN A 223 20.77 3.75 18.61
CA ASN A 223 21.44 3.80 17.30
C ASN A 223 21.19 2.56 16.43
N TRP A 224 20.64 1.47 16.99
CA TRP A 224 20.45 0.20 16.28
C TRP A 224 19.00 -0.23 16.26
N LYS A 225 18.50 -0.50 15.08
CA LYS A 225 17.19 -1.10 14.86
C LYS A 225 17.36 -2.41 14.08
N LEU A 226 16.94 -3.52 14.68
CA LEU A 226 16.83 -4.80 14.03
C LEU A 226 15.36 -5.05 13.68
N ASP A 227 15.06 -5.27 12.41
CA ASP A 227 13.70 -5.48 11.90
C ASP A 227 13.68 -6.83 11.17
N PHE A 228 13.05 -7.81 11.77
CA PHE A 228 12.89 -9.16 11.23
C PHE A 228 11.50 -9.30 10.65
N ASN A 229 11.42 -9.72 9.40
CA ASN A 229 10.18 -9.84 8.67
C ASN A 229 10.19 -11.17 7.88
N VAL A 230 9.18 -11.99 8.11
CA VAL A 230 8.98 -13.31 7.47
C VAL A 230 7.55 -13.43 6.96
#